data_8506269cb314c524da89b6e0f28758de
#
_entry.id   8506269cb314c524da89b6e0f28758de
#
_cell.length_a   1.000
_cell.length_b   1.000
_cell.length_c   1.000
_cell.angle_alpha   90.00
_cell.angle_beta   90.00
_cell.angle_gamma   90.00
#
_symmetry.space_group_name_H-M   'P 1'
#
loop_
_entity.id
_entity.type
_entity.pdbx_description
1 polymer ?
#
loop_
_entity_poly.entity_id
_entity_poly.type
_entity_poly.pdbx_seq_one_letter_code
_entity_poly.pdbx_strand_id
1 'polypeptide(L)'
;DWRGGAETSSRSWSRKCRRTWCIGALTTVLAMVLYLWSNSQAVYVHRGAVTDVSIAQEFAAQPLFFLRFLLKAVASSVIGVAQIQAGSPWFVRLHLVYLLGLAVFVSYLLALYLNVRFQLYKKTIFPLLLVLSGGCNHLLVLAARWIFLKDEYGMSSRYEIQYQMGIVGILLTFALVWSMCREKAQETEADKAKTRVPEKRAARTLLKVCMLAFTVLTVFGNAWTTRAEIRTAPYRKAYLQVSRELGLNYRTASDEDLETYLHNDPDAVRDAMRILEENHLNIFR
;
A
#
# COMPACT_ATOMS: atom_id res chain seq x y z
N ASP A 1 -42.80 -17.00 28.43
CA ASP A 1 -41.38 -16.84 28.82
C ASP A 1 -40.40 -16.94 27.61
N TRP A 2 -40.53 -16.00 26.69
CA TRP A 2 -39.68 -15.96 25.47
C TRP A 2 -38.48 -15.00 25.60
N ARG A 3 -38.35 -14.31 26.73
CA ARG A 3 -37.30 -13.30 26.94
C ARG A 3 -35.97 -13.84 27.54
N GLY A 4 -35.96 -15.00 28.13
CA GLY A 4 -34.75 -15.59 28.76
C GLY A 4 -33.77 -16.26 27.81
N GLY A 5 -34.23 -16.74 26.65
CA GLY A 5 -33.39 -17.47 25.68
C GLY A 5 -32.48 -16.59 24.79
N ALA A 6 -32.91 -15.36 24.52
CA ALA A 6 -32.19 -14.48 23.62
C ALA A 6 -30.92 -13.84 24.26
N GLU A 7 -30.98 -13.55 25.57
CA GLU A 7 -29.84 -12.94 26.26
C GLU A 7 -28.66 -13.90 26.51
N THR A 8 -28.96 -15.17 26.81
CA THR A 8 -27.92 -16.19 27.04
C THR A 8 -27.21 -16.57 25.73
N SER A 9 -27.96 -16.64 24.59
CA SER A 9 -27.39 -16.87 23.27
C SER A 9 -26.46 -15.72 22.83
N SER A 10 -26.88 -14.48 23.02
CA SER A 10 -26.10 -13.29 22.69
C SER A 10 -24.79 -13.20 23.49
N ARG A 11 -24.80 -13.52 24.79
CA ARG A 11 -23.60 -13.51 25.64
C ARG A 11 -22.64 -14.65 25.32
N SER A 12 -23.10 -15.81 24.89
CA SER A 12 -22.25 -16.93 24.50
C SER A 12 -21.58 -16.67 23.14
N TRP A 13 -22.31 -16.08 22.20
CA TRP A 13 -21.79 -15.68 20.88
C TRP A 13 -20.72 -14.60 21.00
N SER A 14 -20.94 -13.60 21.84
CA SER A 14 -19.97 -12.52 22.14
C SER A 14 -18.67 -13.07 22.76
N ARG A 15 -18.74 -14.08 23.65
CA ARG A 15 -17.55 -14.72 24.25
C ARG A 15 -16.75 -15.54 23.23
N LYS A 16 -17.44 -16.34 22.39
CA LYS A 16 -16.79 -17.11 21.31
C LYS A 16 -16.11 -16.20 20.30
N CYS A 17 -16.80 -15.16 19.86
CA CYS A 17 -16.27 -14.18 18.92
C CYS A 17 -15.02 -13.49 19.50
N ARG A 18 -15.06 -13.03 20.76
CA ARG A 18 -13.91 -12.40 21.44
C ARG A 18 -12.73 -13.37 21.55
N ARG A 19 -12.96 -14.65 21.87
CA ARG A 19 -11.90 -15.66 21.94
C ARG A 19 -11.23 -15.89 20.59
N THR A 20 -12.01 -16.00 19.52
CA THR A 20 -11.49 -16.14 18.15
C THR A 20 -10.67 -14.93 17.72
N TRP A 21 -11.13 -13.71 18.05
CA TRP A 21 -10.36 -12.49 17.81
C TRP A 21 -9.05 -12.44 18.60
N CYS A 22 -9.06 -12.83 19.87
CA CYS A 22 -7.85 -12.89 20.70
C CYS A 22 -6.85 -13.92 20.14
N ILE A 23 -7.32 -15.08 19.71
CA ILE A 23 -6.46 -16.12 19.12
C ILE A 23 -5.87 -15.59 17.80
N GLY A 24 -6.70 -15.02 16.92
CA GLY A 24 -6.23 -14.44 15.66
C GLY A 24 -5.21 -13.32 15.85
N ALA A 25 -5.46 -12.41 16.80
CA ALA A 25 -4.50 -11.36 17.13
C ALA A 25 -3.19 -11.93 17.70
N LEU A 26 -3.26 -12.90 18.61
CA LEU A 26 -2.10 -13.53 19.20
C LEU A 26 -1.25 -14.27 18.17
N THR A 27 -1.85 -15.03 17.27
CA THR A 27 -1.13 -15.73 16.18
C THR A 27 -0.46 -14.76 15.23
N THR A 28 -1.12 -13.65 14.90
CA THR A 28 -0.53 -12.60 14.03
C THR A 28 0.66 -11.93 14.71
N VAL A 29 0.51 -11.53 15.99
CA VAL A 29 1.59 -10.92 16.76
C VAL A 29 2.75 -11.88 16.93
N LEU A 30 2.50 -13.16 17.23
CA LEU A 30 3.53 -14.19 17.36
C LEU A 30 4.32 -14.35 16.06
N ALA A 31 3.64 -14.47 14.92
CA ALA A 31 4.30 -14.57 13.61
C ALA A 31 5.18 -13.34 13.32
N MET A 32 4.70 -12.14 13.65
CA MET A 32 5.45 -10.90 13.48
C MET A 32 6.68 -10.85 14.39
N VAL A 33 6.54 -11.25 15.65
CA VAL A 33 7.66 -11.28 16.61
C VAL A 33 8.72 -12.27 16.16
N LEU A 34 8.32 -13.49 15.73
CA LEU A 34 9.24 -14.50 15.22
C LEU A 34 9.97 -14.02 13.95
N TYR A 35 9.25 -13.35 13.05
CA TYR A 35 9.86 -12.75 11.85
C TYR A 35 10.88 -11.67 12.23
N LEU A 36 10.52 -10.73 13.10
CA LEU A 36 11.42 -9.65 13.52
C LEU A 36 12.63 -10.20 14.29
N TRP A 37 12.43 -11.22 15.12
CA TRP A 37 13.51 -11.88 15.83
C TRP A 37 14.44 -12.60 14.87
N SER A 38 13.91 -13.40 13.94
CA SER A 38 14.72 -14.06 12.90
C SER A 38 15.48 -13.03 12.06
N ASN A 39 14.81 -11.95 11.66
CA ASN A 39 15.42 -10.88 10.87
C ASN A 39 16.54 -10.14 11.63
N SER A 40 16.42 -10.00 12.95
CA SER A 40 17.44 -9.35 13.78
C SER A 40 18.73 -10.17 13.91
N GLN A 41 18.66 -11.49 13.64
CA GLN A 41 19.83 -12.38 13.64
C GLN A 41 20.52 -12.43 12.26
N ALA A 42 19.87 -11.93 11.22
CA ALA A 42 20.42 -11.95 9.88
C ALA A 42 21.36 -10.76 9.65
N VAL A 43 22.59 -11.06 9.25
CA VAL A 43 23.56 -10.02 8.85
C VAL A 43 23.35 -9.72 7.36
N TYR A 44 22.68 -8.61 7.05
CA TYR A 44 22.47 -8.18 5.68
C TYR A 44 23.57 -7.18 5.29
N VAL A 45 24.47 -7.62 4.42
CA VAL A 45 25.43 -6.69 3.78
C VAL A 45 24.80 -6.21 2.46
N HIS A 46 24.23 -5.01 2.47
CA HIS A 46 23.71 -4.40 1.27
C HIS A 46 24.67 -3.31 0.79
N ARG A 47 25.14 -3.40 -0.45
CA ARG A 47 25.94 -2.34 -1.07
C ARG A 47 25.17 -1.00 -1.03
N GLY A 48 25.77 0.04 -0.47
CA GLY A 48 25.19 1.39 -0.39
C GLY A 48 24.11 1.56 0.69
N ALA A 49 23.95 0.60 1.60
CA ALA A 49 23.11 0.78 2.78
C ALA A 49 23.88 1.45 3.92
N VAL A 50 23.21 2.33 4.65
CA VAL A 50 23.73 2.92 5.88
C VAL A 50 23.47 1.91 7.01
N THR A 51 24.55 1.38 7.59
CA THR A 51 24.47 0.34 8.64
C THR A 51 24.85 0.86 10.03
N ASP A 52 25.49 2.03 10.10
CA ASP A 52 26.11 2.53 11.33
C ASP A 52 25.21 3.48 12.14
N VAL A 53 24.01 3.78 11.62
CA VAL A 53 23.07 4.74 12.22
C VAL A 53 21.73 4.08 12.44
N SER A 54 21.08 4.36 13.57
CA SER A 54 19.71 3.89 13.82
C SER A 54 18.69 4.74 13.09
N ILE A 55 17.51 4.15 12.79
CA ILE A 55 16.40 4.88 12.16
C ILE A 55 15.98 6.13 12.95
N ALA A 56 16.08 6.09 14.28
CA ALA A 56 15.73 7.23 15.15
C ALA A 56 16.74 8.39 15.00
N GLN A 57 18.02 8.06 14.90
CA GLN A 57 19.07 9.06 14.67
C GLN A 57 18.94 9.70 13.29
N GLU A 58 18.71 8.88 12.25
CA GLU A 58 18.51 9.39 10.89
C GLU A 58 17.23 10.23 10.78
N PHE A 59 16.14 9.79 11.43
CA PHE A 59 14.91 10.60 11.50
C PHE A 59 15.12 11.96 12.16
N ALA A 60 15.91 12.03 13.22
CA ALA A 60 16.26 13.29 13.88
C ALA A 60 17.14 14.18 13.00
N ALA A 61 18.07 13.57 12.24
CA ALA A 61 18.98 14.30 11.34
C ALA A 61 18.28 14.76 10.05
N GLN A 62 17.42 13.91 9.46
CA GLN A 62 16.81 14.17 8.16
C GLN A 62 15.28 13.89 8.15
N PRO A 63 14.45 14.58 8.94
CA PRO A 63 13.00 14.30 9.02
C PRO A 63 12.27 14.50 7.69
N LEU A 64 12.75 15.43 6.85
CA LEU A 64 12.18 15.69 5.53
C LEU A 64 12.40 14.53 4.54
N PHE A 65 13.45 13.73 4.71
CA PHE A 65 13.66 12.52 3.92
C PHE A 65 12.52 11.53 4.14
N PHE A 66 12.16 11.24 5.39
CA PHE A 66 11.08 10.32 5.74
C PHE A 66 9.72 10.82 5.24
N LEU A 67 9.47 12.12 5.34
CA LEU A 67 8.24 12.70 4.81
C LEU A 67 8.17 12.57 3.28
N ARG A 68 9.26 12.91 2.57
CA ARG A 68 9.34 12.76 1.10
C ARG A 68 9.16 11.31 0.67
N PHE A 69 9.84 10.39 1.35
CA PHE A 69 9.70 8.96 1.10
C PHE A 69 8.24 8.51 1.23
N LEU A 70 7.59 8.86 2.35
CA LEU A 70 6.19 8.48 2.62
C LEU A 70 5.24 9.07 1.57
N LEU A 71 5.37 10.36 1.26
CA LEU A 71 4.50 11.01 0.26
C LEU A 71 4.67 10.41 -1.14
N LYS A 72 5.91 10.09 -1.55
CA LYS A 72 6.18 9.39 -2.82
C LYS A 72 5.58 7.98 -2.81
N ALA A 73 5.79 7.21 -1.74
CA ALA A 73 5.23 5.86 -1.59
C ALA A 73 3.70 5.87 -1.67
N VAL A 74 3.06 6.81 -1.00
CA VAL A 74 1.59 6.94 -1.01
C VAL A 74 1.09 7.42 -2.38
N ALA A 75 1.81 8.31 -3.07
CA ALA A 75 1.47 8.75 -4.42
C ALA A 75 1.50 7.59 -5.43
N SER A 76 2.47 6.68 -5.30
CA SER A 76 2.63 5.53 -6.21
C SER A 76 1.45 4.56 -6.17
N SER A 77 0.67 4.54 -5.08
CA SER A 77 -0.55 3.74 -4.99
C SER A 77 -1.68 4.17 -5.96
N VAL A 78 -1.58 5.36 -6.53
CA VAL A 78 -2.57 5.89 -7.48
C VAL A 78 -2.01 5.96 -8.90
N ILE A 79 -0.74 6.32 -9.05
CA ILE A 79 -0.06 6.39 -10.36
C ILE A 79 1.26 5.62 -10.24
N GLY A 80 1.47 4.64 -11.13
CA GLY A 80 2.68 3.82 -11.13
C GLY A 80 3.97 4.63 -11.32
N VAL A 81 5.03 4.14 -10.70
CA VAL A 81 6.35 4.79 -10.65
C VAL A 81 6.90 5.15 -12.01
N ALA A 82 6.84 4.22 -12.96
CA ALA A 82 7.36 4.44 -14.31
C ALA A 82 6.70 5.66 -14.97
N GLN A 83 5.41 5.91 -14.68
CA GLN A 83 4.67 7.05 -15.19
C GLN A 83 5.03 8.34 -14.45
N ILE A 84 5.31 8.25 -13.15
CA ILE A 84 5.78 9.40 -12.36
C ILE A 84 7.18 9.82 -12.82
N GLN A 85 8.06 8.86 -13.10
CA GLN A 85 9.45 9.11 -13.51
C GLN A 85 9.58 9.47 -14.99
N ALA A 86 8.88 8.75 -15.87
CA ALA A 86 8.93 8.98 -17.32
C ALA A 86 7.99 10.10 -17.78
N GLY A 87 6.97 10.36 -17.00
CA GLY A 87 5.82 11.13 -17.47
C GLY A 87 6.05 12.60 -17.54
N SER A 88 7.15 13.13 -17.06
CA SER A 88 7.44 14.51 -17.37
C SER A 88 8.41 15.20 -16.40
N PRO A 89 9.35 15.96 -16.91
CA PRO A 89 10.05 16.99 -16.16
C PRO A 89 9.10 17.90 -15.37
N TRP A 90 7.86 18.10 -15.84
CA TRP A 90 6.81 18.87 -15.19
C TRP A 90 6.36 18.28 -13.86
N PHE A 91 6.07 16.99 -13.81
CA PHE A 91 5.60 16.33 -12.58
C PHE A 91 6.66 16.39 -11.47
N VAL A 92 7.94 16.23 -11.86
CA VAL A 92 9.08 16.33 -10.94
C VAL A 92 9.39 17.78 -10.60
N ARG A 93 9.40 18.70 -11.60
CA ARG A 93 9.74 20.12 -11.40
C ARG A 93 8.71 20.86 -10.54
N LEU A 94 7.43 20.54 -10.66
CA LEU A 94 6.35 21.18 -9.89
C LEU A 94 6.07 20.48 -8.56
N HIS A 95 6.86 19.46 -8.19
CA HIS A 95 6.63 18.66 -6.99
C HIS A 95 5.21 18.09 -6.88
N LEU A 96 4.53 17.87 -8.01
CA LEU A 96 3.15 17.36 -8.06
C LEU A 96 3.02 15.98 -7.41
N VAL A 97 4.09 15.19 -7.41
CA VAL A 97 4.14 13.92 -6.70
C VAL A 97 3.86 14.07 -5.20
N TYR A 98 4.36 15.13 -4.58
CA TYR A 98 4.11 15.38 -3.16
C TYR A 98 2.69 15.87 -2.89
N LEU A 99 2.13 16.68 -3.79
CA LEU A 99 0.72 17.09 -3.71
C LEU A 99 -0.21 15.90 -3.89
N LEU A 100 0.09 15.02 -4.84
CA LEU A 100 -0.63 13.76 -5.03
C LEU A 100 -0.54 12.89 -3.78
N GLY A 101 0.67 12.70 -3.25
CA GLY A 101 0.90 11.94 -2.03
C GLY A 101 0.16 12.52 -0.84
N LEU A 102 0.15 13.85 -0.69
CA LEU A 102 -0.60 14.53 0.36
C LEU A 102 -2.11 14.30 0.20
N ALA A 103 -2.65 14.40 -1.01
CA ALA A 103 -4.07 14.15 -1.27
C ALA A 103 -4.48 12.72 -0.92
N VAL A 104 -3.66 11.73 -1.26
CA VAL A 104 -3.91 10.32 -0.91
C VAL A 104 -3.75 10.10 0.59
N PHE A 105 -2.74 10.68 1.22
CA PHE A 105 -2.52 10.59 2.67
C PHE A 105 -3.70 11.19 3.45
N VAL A 106 -4.18 12.36 3.06
CA VAL A 106 -5.39 12.98 3.64
C VAL A 106 -6.60 12.07 3.45
N SER A 107 -6.71 11.36 2.32
CA SER A 107 -7.79 10.40 2.07
C SER A 107 -7.72 9.18 2.99
N TYR A 108 -6.52 8.70 3.36
CA TYR A 108 -6.33 7.70 4.40
C TYR A 108 -6.86 8.19 5.76
N LEU A 109 -6.45 9.39 6.17
CA LEU A 109 -6.93 9.98 7.44
C LEU A 109 -8.44 10.20 7.43
N LEU A 110 -8.99 10.67 6.32
CA LEU A 110 -10.43 10.84 6.15
C LEU A 110 -11.16 9.50 6.24
N ALA A 111 -10.66 8.45 5.58
CA ALA A 111 -11.27 7.13 5.66
C ALA A 111 -11.26 6.56 7.09
N LEU A 112 -10.16 6.72 7.83
CA LEU A 112 -10.08 6.32 9.23
C LEU A 112 -11.07 7.11 10.09
N TYR A 113 -11.12 8.43 9.93
CA TYR A 113 -12.08 9.30 10.61
C TYR A 113 -13.53 8.87 10.33
N LEU A 114 -13.87 8.61 9.06
CA LEU A 114 -15.22 8.19 8.68
C LEU A 114 -15.59 6.81 9.25
N ASN A 115 -14.66 5.86 9.27
CA ASN A 115 -14.88 4.56 9.90
C ASN A 115 -15.25 4.70 11.38
N VAL A 116 -14.56 5.58 12.11
CA VAL A 116 -14.84 5.85 13.54
C VAL A 116 -16.11 6.68 13.69
N ARG A 117 -16.24 7.76 12.93
CA ARG A 117 -17.36 8.72 13.06
C ARG A 117 -18.72 8.11 12.75
N PHE A 118 -18.79 7.24 11.74
CA PHE A 118 -20.02 6.52 11.34
C PHE A 118 -20.10 5.11 11.93
N GLN A 119 -19.13 4.72 12.77
CA GLN A 119 -19.04 3.39 13.37
C GLN A 119 -19.18 2.25 12.35
N LEU A 120 -18.58 2.43 11.16
CA LEU A 120 -18.69 1.46 10.06
C LEU A 120 -18.18 0.08 10.47
N TYR A 121 -17.17 0.02 11.34
CA TYR A 121 -16.62 -1.21 11.90
C TYR A 121 -17.65 -2.07 12.64
N LYS A 122 -18.79 -1.51 13.07
CA LYS A 122 -19.91 -2.27 13.65
C LYS A 122 -20.76 -2.96 12.59
N LYS A 123 -20.79 -2.44 11.35
CA LYS A 123 -21.48 -3.04 10.21
C LYS A 123 -20.57 -4.01 9.47
N THR A 124 -19.37 -3.57 9.16
CA THR A 124 -18.32 -4.36 8.51
C THR A 124 -16.95 -3.79 8.87
N ILE A 125 -16.05 -4.67 9.32
CA ILE A 125 -14.67 -4.29 9.65
C ILE A 125 -13.76 -4.28 8.41
N PHE A 126 -14.21 -4.90 7.31
CA PHE A 126 -13.39 -5.17 6.13
C PHE A 126 -12.74 -3.92 5.51
N PRO A 127 -13.46 -2.80 5.27
CA PRO A 127 -12.84 -1.58 4.74
C PRO A 127 -11.76 -1.02 5.67
N LEU A 128 -12.01 -1.05 6.98
CA LEU A 128 -11.04 -0.58 7.98
C LEU A 128 -9.77 -1.42 7.96
N LEU A 129 -9.89 -2.75 7.89
CA LEU A 129 -8.73 -3.64 7.80
C LEU A 129 -7.90 -3.39 6.54
N LEU A 130 -8.54 -3.14 5.40
CA LEU A 130 -7.85 -2.80 4.16
C LEU A 130 -7.12 -1.45 4.26
N VAL A 131 -7.76 -0.42 4.82
CA VAL A 131 -7.11 0.90 5.05
C VAL A 131 -5.90 0.75 5.95
N LEU A 132 -6.03 0.03 7.06
CA LEU A 132 -4.92 -0.21 7.99
C LEU A 132 -3.82 -1.05 7.33
N SER A 133 -4.16 -2.11 6.61
CA SER A 133 -3.18 -2.95 5.90
C SER A 133 -2.37 -2.14 4.90
N GLY A 134 -3.01 -1.35 4.03
CA GLY A 134 -2.31 -0.49 3.08
C GLY A 134 -1.45 0.58 3.77
N GLY A 135 -1.99 1.24 4.79
CA GLY A 135 -1.26 2.25 5.57
C GLY A 135 -0.02 1.66 6.28
N CYS A 136 -0.18 0.50 6.93
CA CYS A 136 0.93 -0.21 7.58
C CYS A 136 2.00 -0.66 6.57
N ASN A 137 1.60 -1.08 5.37
CA ASN A 137 2.57 -1.47 4.33
C ASN A 137 3.47 -0.30 3.91
N HIS A 138 2.94 0.93 3.78
CA HIS A 138 3.77 2.10 3.51
C HIS A 138 4.80 2.33 4.61
N LEU A 139 4.41 2.19 5.87
CA LEU A 139 5.32 2.34 7.02
C LEU A 139 6.35 1.21 7.10
N LEU A 140 5.95 -0.04 6.81
CA LEU A 140 6.85 -1.19 6.79
C LEU A 140 7.91 -1.06 5.69
N VAL A 141 7.52 -0.61 4.49
CA VAL A 141 8.47 -0.37 3.41
C VAL A 141 9.42 0.77 3.76
N LEU A 142 8.92 1.85 4.37
CA LEU A 142 9.77 2.93 4.88
C LEU A 142 10.78 2.38 5.89
N ALA A 143 10.32 1.62 6.90
CA ALA A 143 11.16 1.03 7.94
C ALA A 143 12.20 0.04 7.40
N ALA A 144 11.92 -0.63 6.27
CA ALA A 144 12.82 -1.58 5.65
C ALA A 144 13.78 -0.95 4.62
N ARG A 145 13.46 0.23 4.07
CA ARG A 145 14.17 0.80 2.91
C ARG A 145 14.84 2.14 3.17
N TRP A 146 14.61 2.76 4.32
CA TRP A 146 15.27 4.03 4.67
C TRP A 146 16.80 3.94 4.63
N ILE A 147 17.36 2.77 4.94
CA ILE A 147 18.81 2.50 4.97
C ILE A 147 19.54 2.85 3.66
N PHE A 148 18.82 2.89 2.53
CA PHE A 148 19.41 3.26 1.23
C PHE A 148 19.44 4.76 0.98
N LEU A 149 18.84 5.59 1.83
CA LEU A 149 18.70 7.05 1.70
C LEU A 149 18.19 7.51 0.33
N LYS A 150 17.39 6.68 -0.33
CA LYS A 150 16.76 6.96 -1.63
C LYS A 150 15.25 6.96 -1.45
N ASP A 151 14.65 8.15 -1.54
CA ASP A 151 13.20 8.32 -1.32
C ASP A 151 12.34 7.71 -2.45
N GLU A 152 12.94 7.40 -3.63
CA GLU A 152 12.30 6.66 -4.71
C GLU A 152 12.03 5.18 -4.39
N TYR A 153 12.73 4.58 -3.44
CA TYR A 153 12.50 3.17 -3.09
C TYR A 153 11.10 2.90 -2.53
N GLY A 154 10.45 3.90 -1.95
CA GLY A 154 9.04 3.81 -1.54
C GLY A 154 8.08 3.58 -2.70
N MET A 155 8.45 3.98 -3.92
CA MET A 155 7.63 3.86 -5.12
C MET A 155 7.87 2.56 -5.90
N SER A 156 8.61 1.58 -5.40
CA SER A 156 8.92 0.36 -6.15
C SER A 156 7.65 -0.42 -6.50
N SER A 157 7.50 -0.79 -7.78
CA SER A 157 6.34 -1.50 -8.32
C SER A 157 6.03 -2.84 -7.60
N ARG A 158 7.05 -3.46 -6.99
CA ARG A 158 6.86 -4.69 -6.21
C ARG A 158 5.97 -4.52 -4.97
N TYR A 159 5.76 -3.29 -4.50
CA TYR A 159 4.91 -2.98 -3.34
C TYR A 159 3.53 -2.47 -3.74
N GLU A 160 3.28 -2.18 -5.01
CA GLU A 160 2.04 -1.56 -5.48
C GLU A 160 0.80 -2.37 -5.12
N ILE A 161 0.83 -3.69 -5.27
CA ILE A 161 -0.31 -4.56 -4.91
C ILE A 161 -0.69 -4.40 -3.44
N GLN A 162 0.31 -4.30 -2.55
CA GLN A 162 0.08 -4.12 -1.12
C GLN A 162 -0.50 -2.75 -0.81
N TYR A 163 -0.05 -1.72 -1.51
CA TYR A 163 -0.57 -0.35 -1.39
C TYR A 163 -2.01 -0.23 -1.90
N GLN A 164 -2.34 -0.93 -2.99
CA GLN A 164 -3.68 -0.95 -3.58
C GLN A 164 -4.75 -1.46 -2.59
N MET A 165 -4.39 -2.32 -1.65
CA MET A 165 -5.31 -2.75 -0.59
C MET A 165 -5.87 -1.56 0.19
N GLY A 166 -5.03 -0.59 0.54
CA GLY A 166 -5.46 0.63 1.22
C GLY A 166 -6.38 1.50 0.38
N ILE A 167 -6.08 1.64 -0.91
CA ILE A 167 -6.92 2.39 -1.86
C ILE A 167 -8.31 1.76 -1.96
N VAL A 168 -8.39 0.44 -2.10
CA VAL A 168 -9.67 -0.29 -2.09
C VAL A 168 -10.42 -0.06 -0.77
N GLY A 169 -9.73 -0.09 0.37
CA GLY A 169 -10.30 0.20 1.68
C GLY A 169 -10.89 1.61 1.79
N ILE A 170 -10.18 2.62 1.26
CA ILE A 170 -10.67 4.01 1.18
C ILE A 170 -11.93 4.11 0.32
N LEU A 171 -11.91 3.52 -0.89
CA LEU A 171 -13.04 3.55 -1.81
C LEU A 171 -14.27 2.85 -1.22
N LEU A 172 -14.11 1.70 -0.58
CA LEU A 172 -15.19 0.99 0.10
C LEU A 172 -15.75 1.81 1.28
N THR A 173 -14.88 2.44 2.07
CA THR A 173 -15.31 3.35 3.15
C THR A 173 -16.17 4.48 2.58
N PHE A 174 -15.72 5.12 1.50
CA PHE A 174 -16.44 6.19 0.84
C PHE A 174 -17.79 5.72 0.29
N ALA A 175 -17.82 4.57 -0.38
CA ALA A 175 -19.07 3.98 -0.91
C ALA A 175 -20.10 3.72 0.20
N LEU A 176 -19.67 3.16 1.34
CA LEU A 176 -20.54 2.92 2.48
C LEU A 176 -21.09 4.21 3.08
N VAL A 177 -20.23 5.22 3.28
CA VAL A 177 -20.69 6.52 3.79
C VAL A 177 -21.63 7.19 2.81
N TRP A 178 -21.36 7.08 1.50
CA TRP A 178 -22.23 7.62 0.46
C TRP A 178 -23.63 7.01 0.50
N SER A 179 -23.74 5.67 0.59
CA SER A 179 -25.04 4.97 0.70
C SER A 179 -25.81 5.42 1.94
N MET A 180 -25.15 5.47 3.09
CA MET A 180 -25.78 5.94 4.35
C MET A 180 -26.25 7.40 4.27
N CYS A 181 -25.52 8.27 3.59
CA CYS A 181 -25.92 9.67 3.38
C CYS A 181 -27.12 9.77 2.43
N ARG A 182 -27.21 8.86 1.45
CA ARG A 182 -28.34 8.80 0.49
C ARG A 182 -29.61 8.31 1.16
N GLU A 183 -29.55 7.22 1.94
CA GLU A 183 -30.67 6.67 2.70
C GLU A 183 -31.27 7.73 3.63
N LYS A 184 -30.42 8.40 4.44
CA LYS A 184 -30.86 9.48 5.32
C LYS A 184 -31.45 10.69 4.58
N ALA A 185 -31.02 10.95 3.36
CA ALA A 185 -31.58 12.03 2.56
C ALA A 185 -33.00 11.69 2.08
N GLN A 186 -33.25 10.43 1.72
CA GLN A 186 -34.57 9.92 1.32
C GLN A 186 -35.57 9.95 2.49
N GLU A 187 -35.15 9.46 3.68
CA GLU A 187 -35.97 9.54 4.90
C GLU A 187 -36.32 10.99 5.28
N THR A 188 -35.35 11.92 5.16
CA THR A 188 -35.58 13.33 5.48
C THR A 188 -36.46 14.03 4.44
N GLU A 189 -36.52 13.55 3.21
CA GLU A 189 -37.46 14.06 2.20
C GLU A 189 -38.92 13.67 2.51
N ALA A 190 -39.14 12.53 3.13
CA ALA A 190 -40.45 12.12 3.61
C ALA A 190 -40.93 12.95 4.83
N ASP A 191 -40.00 13.54 5.60
CA ASP A 191 -40.29 14.28 6.85
C ASP A 191 -40.07 15.80 6.73
N LYS A 192 -40.23 16.37 5.53
CA LYS A 192 -39.85 17.77 5.16
C LYS A 192 -40.73 18.89 5.72
N ALA A 193 -40.88 18.97 7.02
CA ALA A 193 -41.54 20.15 7.61
C ALA A 193 -40.72 20.99 8.62
N LYS A 194 -39.50 20.60 9.02
CA LYS A 194 -38.78 21.36 10.06
C LYS A 194 -37.27 21.57 9.79
N THR A 195 -36.92 22.82 9.62
CA THR A 195 -35.64 23.54 9.91
C THR A 195 -34.33 22.91 9.45
N ARG A 196 -33.83 23.29 8.27
CA ARG A 196 -32.50 22.98 7.76
C ARG A 196 -31.47 23.98 8.30
N VAL A 197 -30.44 23.47 8.99
CA VAL A 197 -29.25 24.23 9.37
C VAL A 197 -28.28 24.24 8.16
N PRO A 198 -27.96 25.42 7.56
CA PRO A 198 -27.17 25.54 6.32
C PRO A 198 -25.74 24.99 6.45
N GLU A 199 -25.11 25.10 7.60
CA GLU A 199 -23.74 24.64 7.87
C GLU A 199 -23.55 23.13 7.67
N LYS A 200 -24.52 22.32 8.09
CA LYS A 200 -24.47 20.85 7.90
C LYS A 200 -24.57 20.43 6.43
N ARG A 201 -25.16 21.29 5.58
CA ARG A 201 -25.28 21.03 4.14
C ARG A 201 -23.96 21.25 3.43
N ALA A 202 -23.24 22.33 3.73
CA ALA A 202 -21.92 22.63 3.14
C ALA A 202 -20.89 21.54 3.45
N ALA A 203 -20.79 21.12 4.71
CA ALA A 203 -19.88 20.04 5.11
C ALA A 203 -20.17 18.71 4.40
N ARG A 204 -21.44 18.34 4.24
CA ARG A 204 -21.82 17.12 3.50
C ARG A 204 -21.49 17.24 2.00
N THR A 205 -21.66 18.40 1.40
CA THR A 205 -21.32 18.63 0.00
C THR A 205 -19.81 18.54 -0.19
N LEU A 206 -19.02 19.20 0.66
CA LEU A 206 -17.57 19.12 0.62
C LEU A 206 -17.08 17.67 0.73
N LEU A 207 -17.60 16.90 1.69
CA LEU A 207 -17.27 15.49 1.84
C LEU A 207 -17.54 14.70 0.55
N LYS A 208 -18.73 14.89 -0.07
CA LYS A 208 -19.08 14.22 -1.33
C LYS A 208 -18.11 14.60 -2.46
N VAL A 209 -17.74 15.88 -2.56
CA VAL A 209 -16.78 16.35 -3.56
C VAL A 209 -15.41 15.70 -3.35
N CYS A 210 -14.91 15.66 -2.11
CA CYS A 210 -13.64 15.00 -1.81
C CYS A 210 -13.65 13.50 -2.16
N MET A 211 -14.74 12.81 -1.82
CA MET A 211 -14.89 11.38 -2.13
C MET A 211 -14.92 11.15 -3.65
N LEU A 212 -15.68 11.96 -4.39
CA LEU A 212 -15.75 11.87 -5.85
C LEU A 212 -14.40 12.20 -6.48
N ALA A 213 -13.76 13.29 -6.06
CA ALA A 213 -12.45 13.69 -6.57
C ALA A 213 -11.38 12.60 -6.36
N PHE A 214 -11.34 11.99 -5.18
CA PHE A 214 -10.44 10.87 -4.92
C PHE A 214 -10.74 9.65 -5.79
N THR A 215 -12.01 9.31 -5.97
CA THR A 215 -12.42 8.18 -6.83
C THR A 215 -11.99 8.44 -8.28
N VAL A 216 -12.26 9.64 -8.82
CA VAL A 216 -11.84 10.02 -10.18
C VAL A 216 -10.32 9.99 -10.32
N LEU A 217 -9.59 10.55 -9.34
CA LEU A 217 -8.12 10.52 -9.31
C LEU A 217 -7.58 9.09 -9.36
N THR A 218 -8.13 8.21 -8.55
CA THR A 218 -7.72 6.79 -8.49
C THR A 218 -8.01 6.06 -9.79
N VAL A 219 -9.20 6.21 -10.34
CA VAL A 219 -9.58 5.56 -11.61
C VAL A 219 -8.72 6.08 -12.76
N PHE A 220 -8.53 7.40 -12.85
CA PHE A 220 -7.71 8.00 -13.90
C PHE A 220 -6.24 7.58 -13.79
N GLY A 221 -5.66 7.63 -12.58
CA GLY A 221 -4.27 7.26 -12.35
C GLY A 221 -3.99 5.79 -12.67
N ASN A 222 -4.87 4.90 -12.22
CA ASN A 222 -4.75 3.46 -12.54
C ASN A 222 -4.97 3.17 -14.03
N ALA A 223 -5.93 3.83 -14.68
CA ALA A 223 -6.15 3.68 -16.12
C ALA A 223 -4.93 4.17 -16.92
N TRP A 224 -4.33 5.28 -16.52
CA TRP A 224 -3.10 5.80 -17.13
C TRP A 224 -1.96 4.80 -16.97
N THR A 225 -1.72 4.33 -15.75
CA THR A 225 -0.68 3.33 -15.44
C THR A 225 -0.89 2.07 -16.28
N THR A 226 -2.10 1.51 -16.29
CA THR A 226 -2.44 0.30 -17.07
C THR A 226 -2.18 0.51 -18.56
N ARG A 227 -2.59 1.65 -19.11
CA ARG A 227 -2.33 1.96 -20.53
C ARG A 227 -0.83 2.03 -20.84
N ALA A 228 -0.04 2.63 -19.98
CA ALA A 228 1.40 2.72 -20.16
C ALA A 228 2.06 1.34 -20.01
N GLU A 229 1.64 0.52 -19.04
CA GLU A 229 2.12 -0.86 -18.89
C GLU A 229 1.82 -1.72 -20.12
N ILE A 230 0.62 -1.63 -20.68
CA ILE A 230 0.28 -2.34 -21.94
C ILE A 230 1.21 -1.92 -23.09
N ARG A 231 1.55 -0.63 -23.20
CA ARG A 231 2.45 -0.13 -24.24
C ARG A 231 3.90 -0.59 -24.05
N THR A 232 4.34 -0.75 -22.82
CA THR A 232 5.70 -1.19 -22.48
C THR A 232 5.85 -2.71 -22.41
N ALA A 233 4.75 -3.46 -22.35
CA ALA A 233 4.77 -4.91 -22.24
C ALA A 233 5.61 -5.63 -23.32
N PRO A 234 5.56 -5.27 -24.63
CA PRO A 234 6.40 -5.88 -25.65
C PRO A 234 7.90 -5.72 -25.37
N TYR A 235 8.31 -4.53 -24.94
CA TYR A 235 9.72 -4.25 -24.60
C TYR A 235 10.17 -5.03 -23.36
N ARG A 236 9.30 -5.15 -22.34
CA ARG A 236 9.58 -5.98 -21.16
C ARG A 236 9.71 -7.45 -21.52
N LYS A 237 8.90 -7.95 -22.47
CA LYS A 237 9.02 -9.33 -22.94
C LYS A 237 10.38 -9.58 -23.55
N ALA A 238 10.84 -8.68 -24.43
CA ALA A 238 12.16 -8.78 -25.06
C ALA A 238 13.28 -8.74 -24.00
N TYR A 239 13.20 -7.79 -23.06
CA TYR A 239 14.15 -7.69 -21.96
C TYR A 239 14.21 -8.98 -21.11
N LEU A 240 13.06 -9.56 -20.76
CA LEU A 240 12.98 -10.79 -19.99
C LEU A 240 13.51 -12.00 -20.75
N GLN A 241 13.37 -12.03 -22.08
CA GLN A 241 13.97 -13.07 -22.92
C GLN A 241 15.51 -13.01 -22.84
N VAL A 242 16.09 -11.82 -23.01
CA VAL A 242 17.55 -11.62 -22.86
C VAL A 242 18.00 -12.02 -21.45
N SER A 243 17.30 -11.55 -20.41
CA SER A 243 17.61 -11.92 -19.03
C SER A 243 17.56 -13.43 -18.79
N ARG A 244 16.60 -14.13 -19.42
CA ARG A 244 16.49 -15.59 -19.34
C ARG A 244 17.65 -16.28 -20.05
N GLU A 245 18.00 -15.84 -21.24
CA GLU A 245 19.13 -16.40 -22.02
C GLU A 245 20.46 -16.21 -21.28
N LEU A 246 20.70 -15.02 -20.71
CA LEU A 246 21.86 -14.76 -19.87
C LEU A 246 21.87 -15.62 -18.61
N GLY A 247 20.70 -15.82 -17.98
CA GLY A 247 20.59 -16.71 -16.82
C GLY A 247 20.90 -18.16 -17.15
N LEU A 248 20.49 -18.68 -18.32
CA LEU A 248 20.83 -20.03 -18.78
C LEU A 248 22.32 -20.18 -19.14
N ASN A 249 22.94 -19.11 -19.62
CA ASN A 249 24.35 -19.07 -20.02
C ASN A 249 25.24 -18.32 -19.00
N TYR A 250 24.85 -18.25 -17.74
CA TYR A 250 25.47 -17.42 -16.70
C TYR A 250 26.98 -17.66 -16.53
N ARG A 251 27.47 -18.86 -16.88
CA ARG A 251 28.90 -19.23 -16.75
C ARG A 251 29.78 -18.55 -17.78
N THR A 252 29.22 -18.25 -18.97
CA THR A 252 29.95 -17.67 -20.12
C THR A 252 29.55 -16.22 -20.41
N ALA A 253 28.48 -15.73 -19.77
CA ALA A 253 28.01 -14.36 -19.93
C ALA A 253 29.04 -13.36 -19.39
N SER A 254 29.15 -12.20 -20.03
CA SER A 254 30.02 -11.12 -19.59
C SER A 254 29.52 -10.51 -18.26
N ASP A 255 30.39 -9.95 -17.45
CA ASP A 255 30.02 -9.26 -16.22
C ASP A 255 29.13 -8.05 -16.53
N GLU A 256 29.44 -7.31 -17.59
CA GLU A 256 28.66 -6.16 -18.03
C GLU A 256 27.21 -6.54 -18.40
N ASP A 257 27.00 -7.66 -19.07
CA ASP A 257 25.65 -8.16 -19.40
C ASP A 257 24.91 -8.62 -18.13
N LEU A 258 25.59 -9.32 -17.23
CA LEU A 258 24.99 -9.76 -15.96
C LEU A 258 24.60 -8.55 -15.10
N GLU A 259 25.44 -7.51 -15.02
CA GLU A 259 25.11 -6.27 -14.31
C GLU A 259 23.93 -5.53 -14.93
N THR A 260 23.88 -5.46 -16.25
CA THR A 260 22.84 -4.70 -16.98
C THR A 260 21.47 -5.37 -16.88
N TYR A 261 21.41 -6.69 -17.04
CA TYR A 261 20.14 -7.40 -17.25
C TYR A 261 19.68 -8.23 -16.05
N LEU A 262 20.56 -8.58 -15.12
CA LEU A 262 20.20 -9.42 -13.97
C LEU A 262 20.40 -8.72 -12.62
N HIS A 263 21.65 -8.42 -12.24
CA HIS A 263 21.94 -7.77 -10.96
C HIS A 263 23.32 -7.12 -11.00
N ASN A 264 23.49 -6.03 -10.25
CA ASN A 264 24.70 -5.23 -10.16
C ASN A 264 25.91 -5.91 -9.48
N ASP A 265 25.82 -7.20 -9.20
CA ASP A 265 26.87 -8.04 -8.63
C ASP A 265 26.93 -9.35 -9.44
N PRO A 266 27.80 -9.47 -10.43
CA PRO A 266 27.92 -10.65 -11.29
C PRO A 266 28.27 -11.92 -10.56
N ASP A 267 29.08 -11.85 -9.51
CA ASP A 267 29.46 -13.02 -8.72
C ASP A 267 28.27 -13.58 -7.94
N ALA A 268 27.48 -12.68 -7.32
CA ALA A 268 26.22 -13.08 -6.68
C ALA A 268 25.22 -13.66 -7.66
N VAL A 269 25.18 -13.16 -8.91
CA VAL A 269 24.36 -13.76 -10.00
C VAL A 269 24.82 -15.18 -10.31
N ARG A 270 26.12 -15.40 -10.53
CA ARG A 270 26.67 -16.72 -10.82
C ARG A 270 26.40 -17.72 -9.72
N ASP A 271 26.60 -17.33 -8.46
CA ASP A 271 26.30 -18.18 -7.31
C ASP A 271 24.81 -18.51 -7.20
N ALA A 272 23.93 -17.52 -7.38
CA ALA A 272 22.49 -17.75 -7.36
C ALA A 272 22.03 -18.68 -8.49
N MET A 273 22.52 -18.46 -9.72
CA MET A 273 22.19 -19.32 -10.87
C MET A 273 22.70 -20.74 -10.70
N ARG A 274 23.89 -20.93 -10.15
CA ARG A 274 24.43 -22.26 -9.82
C ARG A 274 23.52 -23.00 -8.83
N ILE A 275 23.07 -22.33 -7.76
CA ILE A 275 22.15 -22.93 -6.79
C ILE A 275 20.81 -23.30 -7.46
N LEU A 276 20.28 -22.46 -8.34
CA LEU A 276 19.03 -22.74 -9.06
C LEU A 276 19.19 -23.94 -10.01
N GLU A 277 20.32 -24.05 -10.70
CA GLU A 277 20.63 -25.16 -11.63
C GLU A 277 20.78 -26.49 -10.85
N GLU A 278 21.60 -26.53 -9.79
CA GLU A 278 21.83 -27.70 -8.97
C GLU A 278 20.53 -28.26 -8.33
N ASN A 279 19.56 -27.41 -8.08
CA ASN A 279 18.28 -27.80 -7.48
C ASN A 279 17.13 -27.88 -8.48
N HIS A 280 17.39 -27.76 -9.78
CA HIS A 280 16.37 -27.79 -10.84
C HIS A 280 15.22 -26.80 -10.60
N LEU A 281 15.54 -25.56 -10.22
CA LEU A 281 14.58 -24.52 -9.91
C LEU A 281 14.47 -23.47 -11.03
N ASN A 282 13.34 -22.77 -11.06
CA ASN A 282 13.05 -21.64 -11.95
C ASN A 282 13.27 -22.00 -13.44
N ILE A 283 14.21 -21.30 -14.12
CA ILE A 283 14.50 -21.46 -15.55
C ILE A 283 15.22 -22.79 -15.88
N PHE A 284 15.71 -23.51 -14.90
CA PHE A 284 16.43 -24.80 -15.01
C PHE A 284 15.51 -26.01 -14.78
N ARG A 285 14.20 -25.83 -14.77
CA ARG A 285 13.19 -26.90 -14.67
C ARG A 285 12.98 -27.62 -15.99
#